data_4f5c000071095e778f2d0aa62935e092
#
_entry.id   4f5c000071095e778f2d0aa62935e092
#
_cell.length_a   1.000
_cell.length_b   1.000
_cell.length_c   1.000
_cell.angle_alpha   90.00
_cell.angle_beta   90.00
_cell.angle_gamma   90.00
#
_symmetry.space_group_name_H-M   'P 1'
#
loop_
_entity.id
_entity.type
_entity.pdbx_description
1 polymer ?
#
loop_
_entity_poly.entity_id
_entity_poly.type
_entity_poly.pdbx_seq_one_letter_code
_entity_poly.pdbx_strand_id
1 'polypeptide(L)'
;MPTFQELQDDAALLSFEHQLHLSDLIGEHAWDADLAEPRFSFTGEHPLTCTKVHLIGSAAPGPKSWLWSWANPFGYRDEVLELAKFVRDFGERHNITELSSAEVPFDALPGAPTDPAQVASLMMEAAKAVAKRWTGYQGPVGGGTRAGFLIEHPEFVLPAPEGPRVTRVLQQSLVDLHLNDHRRAFHAYGVNRGLSVQHNGPQMYIAGKGFSVSVQFNQQNLVTAMSANLGGSQ
;
A
#
# COMPACT_ATOMS: atom_id res chain seq x y z
N MET A 1 -6.70 6.55 18.34
CA MET A 1 -7.18 6.58 16.96
C MET A 1 -5.95 6.58 16.07
N PRO A 2 -5.94 5.89 14.94
CA PRO A 2 -4.77 5.91 14.07
C PRO A 2 -4.59 7.29 13.44
N THR A 3 -3.35 7.69 13.23
CA THR A 3 -2.97 8.86 12.45
C THR A 3 -2.77 8.48 10.98
N PHE A 4 -2.68 9.47 10.08
CA PHE A 4 -2.38 9.23 8.68
C PHE A 4 -1.04 8.49 8.47
N GLN A 5 0.02 8.90 9.19
CA GLN A 5 1.32 8.24 9.13
C GLN A 5 1.29 6.81 9.67
N GLU A 6 0.54 6.56 10.73
CA GLU A 6 0.35 5.21 11.25
C GLU A 6 -0.36 4.27 10.26
N LEU A 7 -1.30 4.78 9.48
CA LEU A 7 -1.92 3.99 8.40
C LEU A 7 -0.93 3.66 7.29
N GLN A 8 -0.01 4.57 6.97
CA GLN A 8 1.04 4.31 6.00
C GLN A 8 1.96 3.18 6.47
N ASP A 9 2.42 3.22 7.73
CA ASP A 9 3.23 2.14 8.31
C ASP A 9 2.47 0.81 8.36
N ASP A 10 1.16 0.83 8.68
CA ASP A 10 0.31 -0.38 8.72
C ASP A 10 0.16 -1.05 7.33
N ALA A 11 0.30 -0.29 6.26
CA ALA A 11 0.21 -0.81 4.89
C ALA A 11 1.58 -1.22 4.31
N ALA A 12 2.63 -0.48 4.62
CA ALA A 12 3.87 -0.40 3.87
C ALA A 12 4.44 -1.76 3.42
N LEU A 13 4.67 -2.68 4.35
CA LEU A 13 5.34 -3.94 4.03
C LEU A 13 4.46 -4.91 3.24
N LEU A 14 3.16 -4.98 3.57
CA LEU A 14 2.27 -5.87 2.83
C LEU A 14 1.95 -5.32 1.44
N SER A 15 1.80 -4.01 1.32
CA SER A 15 1.71 -3.32 0.03
C SER A 15 2.95 -3.58 -0.83
N PHE A 16 4.14 -3.50 -0.23
CA PHE A 16 5.40 -3.80 -0.90
C PHE A 16 5.47 -5.24 -1.39
N GLU A 17 5.07 -6.24 -0.57
CA GLU A 17 5.00 -7.63 -1.00
C GLU A 17 4.02 -7.83 -2.17
N HIS A 18 2.86 -7.16 -2.15
CA HIS A 18 1.90 -7.19 -3.26
C HIS A 18 2.46 -6.53 -4.52
N GLN A 19 3.24 -5.44 -4.38
CA GLN A 19 3.87 -4.78 -5.52
C GLN A 19 4.94 -5.67 -6.18
N LEU A 20 5.76 -6.37 -5.38
CA LEU A 20 6.71 -7.35 -5.88
C LEU A 20 5.98 -8.49 -6.62
N HIS A 21 4.90 -8.99 -6.04
CA HIS A 21 4.10 -10.05 -6.65
C HIS A 21 3.44 -9.60 -7.96
N LEU A 22 2.90 -8.39 -8.00
CA LEU A 22 2.32 -7.81 -9.21
C LEU A 22 3.39 -7.67 -10.31
N SER A 23 4.57 -7.16 -9.96
CA SER A 23 5.68 -7.02 -10.93
C SER A 23 6.12 -8.36 -11.51
N ASP A 24 6.18 -9.41 -10.67
CA ASP A 24 6.51 -10.78 -11.12
C ASP A 24 5.43 -11.34 -12.08
N LEU A 25 4.15 -10.96 -11.87
CA LEU A 25 3.02 -11.45 -12.67
C LEU A 25 2.92 -10.77 -14.05
N ILE A 26 3.12 -9.44 -14.11
CA ILE A 26 2.83 -8.68 -15.33
C ILE A 26 4.07 -8.43 -16.20
N GLY A 27 5.30 -8.55 -15.64
CA GLY A 27 6.55 -8.30 -16.37
C GLY A 27 6.64 -6.89 -16.97
N GLU A 28 7.26 -6.77 -18.15
CA GLU A 28 7.25 -5.52 -18.92
C GLU A 28 5.84 -5.26 -19.48
N HIS A 29 5.28 -4.11 -19.15
CA HIS A 29 3.88 -3.83 -19.43
C HIS A 29 3.59 -2.36 -19.79
N ALA A 30 2.50 -2.17 -20.54
CA ALA A 30 1.72 -0.94 -20.58
C ALA A 30 0.38 -1.20 -19.87
N TRP A 31 -0.37 -0.15 -19.59
CA TRP A 31 -1.66 -0.25 -18.93
C TRP A 31 -2.70 0.65 -19.60
N ASP A 32 -3.97 0.27 -19.45
CA ASP A 32 -5.13 1.02 -19.91
C ASP A 32 -6.24 0.93 -18.86
N ALA A 33 -6.97 2.03 -18.65
CA ALA A 33 -8.09 2.09 -17.74
C ALA A 33 -9.30 2.79 -18.40
N ASP A 34 -10.41 2.08 -18.52
CA ASP A 34 -11.70 2.63 -18.87
C ASP A 34 -12.58 2.65 -17.62
N LEU A 35 -12.89 3.86 -17.12
CA LEU A 35 -13.70 4.05 -15.91
C LEU A 35 -15.19 4.24 -16.21
N ALA A 36 -15.57 4.40 -17.48
CA ALA A 36 -16.95 4.37 -17.91
C ALA A 36 -17.49 2.93 -18.00
N GLU A 37 -16.62 2.02 -18.49
CA GLU A 37 -16.83 0.56 -18.45
C GLU A 37 -15.80 -0.05 -17.50
N PRO A 38 -16.01 -0.05 -16.15
CA PRO A 38 -14.99 -0.26 -15.13
C PRO A 38 -14.03 -1.39 -15.45
N ARG A 39 -12.95 -1.08 -16.15
CA ARG A 39 -11.94 -2.01 -16.65
C ARG A 39 -10.55 -1.43 -16.43
N PHE A 40 -9.66 -2.26 -15.97
CA PHE A 40 -8.23 -1.97 -15.90
C PHE A 40 -7.49 -3.15 -16.49
N SER A 41 -6.57 -2.90 -17.41
CA SER A 41 -5.85 -3.95 -18.13
C SER A 41 -4.36 -3.63 -18.20
N PHE A 42 -3.56 -4.66 -18.05
CA PHE A 42 -2.16 -4.68 -18.41
C PHE A 42 -1.99 -5.32 -19.78
N THR A 43 -1.13 -4.73 -20.61
CA THR A 43 -0.72 -5.28 -21.91
C THR A 43 0.80 -5.40 -21.93
N GLY A 44 1.34 -6.29 -22.75
CA GLY A 44 2.79 -6.51 -22.83
C GLY A 44 3.13 -7.99 -22.68
N GLU A 45 4.15 -8.31 -21.88
CA GLU A 45 4.67 -9.66 -21.75
C GLU A 45 3.62 -10.65 -21.20
N HIS A 46 2.89 -10.25 -20.17
CA HIS A 46 1.83 -11.04 -19.55
C HIS A 46 0.53 -10.23 -19.48
N PRO A 47 -0.29 -10.25 -20.55
CA PRO A 47 -1.55 -9.50 -20.57
C PRO A 47 -2.53 -9.98 -19.50
N LEU A 48 -3.13 -9.04 -18.76
CA LEU A 48 -4.08 -9.35 -17.69
C LEU A 48 -5.15 -8.27 -17.61
N THR A 49 -6.43 -8.67 -17.47
CA THR A 49 -7.53 -7.74 -17.22
C THR A 49 -8.05 -7.95 -15.80
N CYS A 50 -8.05 -6.87 -15.02
CA CYS A 50 -8.52 -6.89 -13.64
C CYS A 50 -10.03 -7.15 -13.57
N THR A 51 -10.47 -7.86 -12.54
CA THR A 51 -11.89 -8.14 -12.29
C THR A 51 -12.62 -6.94 -11.71
N LYS A 52 -11.87 -6.05 -11.01
CA LYS A 52 -12.37 -4.78 -10.48
C LYS A 52 -11.29 -3.71 -10.53
N VAL A 53 -11.74 -2.47 -10.69
CA VAL A 53 -10.91 -1.27 -10.57
C VAL A 53 -11.62 -0.23 -9.72
N HIS A 54 -10.88 0.36 -8.77
CA HIS A 54 -11.34 1.47 -7.95
C HIS A 54 -10.38 2.63 -8.13
N LEU A 55 -10.88 3.75 -8.61
CA LEU A 55 -10.11 5.00 -8.64
C LEU A 55 -10.09 5.58 -7.23
N ILE A 56 -8.91 5.77 -6.69
CA ILE A 56 -8.74 6.34 -5.35
C ILE A 56 -8.63 7.85 -5.42
N GLY A 57 -7.87 8.36 -6.35
CA GLY A 57 -7.72 9.79 -6.57
C GLY A 57 -6.60 10.10 -7.56
N SER A 58 -6.21 11.37 -7.61
CA SER A 58 -5.13 11.82 -8.46
C SER A 58 -4.32 12.95 -7.84
N ALA A 59 -3.01 12.92 -8.03
CA ALA A 59 -2.08 13.96 -7.66
C ALA A 59 -1.74 14.82 -8.88
N ALA A 60 -2.04 16.11 -8.84
CA ALA A 60 -1.83 17.02 -9.97
C ALA A 60 -0.82 18.12 -9.62
N PRO A 61 0.23 18.33 -10.46
CA PRO A 61 1.28 19.33 -10.17
C PRO A 61 0.82 20.78 -10.35
N GLY A 62 -0.19 21.02 -11.18
CA GLY A 62 -0.75 22.36 -11.41
C GLY A 62 -1.36 22.95 -10.14
N PRO A 63 -2.40 22.34 -9.54
CA PRO A 63 -2.97 22.78 -8.27
C PRO A 63 -2.09 22.42 -7.07
N LYS A 64 -1.08 21.53 -7.24
CA LYS A 64 -0.25 20.97 -6.16
C LYS A 64 -1.08 20.29 -5.08
N SER A 65 -2.00 19.45 -5.48
CA SER A 65 -2.93 18.76 -4.59
C SER A 65 -3.23 17.35 -5.04
N TRP A 66 -3.65 16.54 -4.06
CA TRP A 66 -4.35 15.28 -4.27
C TRP A 66 -5.85 15.54 -4.29
N LEU A 67 -6.53 15.13 -5.35
CA LEU A 67 -7.99 15.14 -5.44
C LEU A 67 -8.50 13.70 -5.27
N TRP A 68 -9.31 13.48 -4.24
CA TRP A 68 -10.00 12.21 -4.06
C TRP A 68 -11.02 11.96 -5.17
N SER A 69 -11.14 10.73 -5.65
CA SER A 69 -12.02 10.38 -6.76
C SER A 69 -13.50 10.66 -6.47
N TRP A 70 -13.93 10.52 -5.22
CA TRP A 70 -15.30 10.81 -4.80
C TRP A 70 -15.68 12.30 -4.88
N ALA A 71 -14.69 13.18 -4.92
CA ALA A 71 -14.86 14.62 -5.09
C ALA A 71 -14.64 15.09 -6.54
N ASN A 72 -14.27 14.17 -7.43
CA ASN A 72 -13.98 14.51 -8.81
C ASN A 72 -15.28 14.80 -9.59
N PRO A 73 -15.39 15.96 -10.29
CA PRO A 73 -16.62 16.38 -10.98
C PRO A 73 -16.97 15.53 -12.22
N PHE A 74 -16.11 14.63 -12.66
CA PHE A 74 -16.39 13.77 -13.83
C PHE A 74 -17.55 12.79 -13.62
N GLY A 75 -17.99 12.57 -12.38
CA GLY A 75 -19.17 11.73 -12.11
C GLY A 75 -18.96 10.26 -12.45
N TYR A 76 -17.85 9.70 -12.02
CA TYR A 76 -17.56 8.26 -12.15
C TYR A 76 -18.65 7.39 -11.50
N ARG A 77 -18.79 6.16 -12.00
CA ARG A 77 -19.74 5.17 -11.47
C ARG A 77 -19.46 4.83 -9.99
N ASP A 78 -20.49 4.53 -9.22
CA ASP A 78 -20.38 4.25 -7.79
C ASP A 78 -19.43 3.08 -7.48
N GLU A 79 -19.43 2.04 -8.32
CA GLU A 79 -18.54 0.89 -8.17
C GLU A 79 -17.05 1.24 -8.29
N VAL A 80 -16.71 2.26 -9.09
CA VAL A 80 -15.34 2.79 -9.22
C VAL A 80 -14.94 3.61 -8.00
N LEU A 81 -15.90 4.27 -7.35
CA LEU A 81 -15.71 5.18 -6.22
C LEU A 81 -15.85 4.51 -4.84
N GLU A 82 -16.33 3.28 -4.79
CA GLU A 82 -16.71 2.58 -3.56
C GLU A 82 -15.63 2.64 -2.49
N LEU A 83 -14.39 2.26 -2.83
CA LEU A 83 -13.31 2.22 -1.86
C LEU A 83 -12.86 3.62 -1.44
N ALA A 84 -12.87 4.60 -2.34
CA ALA A 84 -12.51 5.98 -1.99
C ALA A 84 -13.56 6.61 -1.05
N LYS A 85 -14.84 6.32 -1.26
CA LYS A 85 -15.93 6.70 -0.33
C LYS A 85 -15.77 6.03 1.04
N PHE A 86 -15.45 4.73 1.05
CA PHE A 86 -15.19 4.00 2.28
C PHE A 86 -14.01 4.59 3.07
N VAL A 87 -12.93 4.99 2.37
CA VAL A 87 -11.76 5.65 2.98
C VAL A 87 -12.14 7.02 3.55
N ARG A 88 -12.95 7.81 2.84
CA ARG A 88 -13.49 9.08 3.35
C ARG A 88 -14.25 8.88 4.64
N ASP A 89 -15.22 7.96 4.65
CA ASP A 89 -16.08 7.68 5.82
C ASP A 89 -15.27 7.20 7.03
N PHE A 90 -14.17 6.50 6.79
CA PHE A 90 -13.20 6.16 7.82
C PHE A 90 -12.47 7.42 8.32
N GLY A 91 -12.00 8.29 7.42
CA GLY A 91 -11.36 9.56 7.74
C GLY A 91 -12.24 10.46 8.61
N GLU A 92 -13.51 10.59 8.26
CA GLU A 92 -14.50 11.36 9.03
C GLU A 92 -14.67 10.79 10.44
N ARG A 93 -14.84 9.46 10.57
CA ARG A 93 -15.03 8.80 11.88
C ARG A 93 -13.80 8.89 12.79
N HIS A 94 -12.61 8.98 12.22
CA HIS A 94 -11.35 9.00 12.97
C HIS A 94 -10.68 10.37 13.01
N ASN A 95 -11.30 11.40 12.43
CA ASN A 95 -10.78 12.77 12.34
C ASN A 95 -9.42 12.82 11.62
N ILE A 96 -9.26 12.06 10.52
CA ILE A 96 -8.08 12.07 9.67
C ILE A 96 -8.39 12.95 8.46
N THR A 97 -7.94 14.19 8.52
CA THR A 97 -8.27 15.23 7.54
C THR A 97 -7.80 14.88 6.13
N GLU A 98 -6.64 14.24 6.00
CA GLU A 98 -6.07 13.81 4.73
C GLU A 98 -6.97 12.82 3.98
N LEU A 99 -7.79 12.05 4.70
CA LEU A 99 -8.71 11.08 4.12
C LEU A 99 -10.11 11.64 3.86
N SER A 100 -10.53 12.67 4.62
CA SER A 100 -11.89 13.21 4.60
C SER A 100 -12.04 14.53 3.84
N SER A 101 -10.93 15.25 3.58
CA SER A 101 -10.96 16.46 2.74
C SER A 101 -11.01 16.10 1.26
N ALA A 102 -11.90 16.73 0.51
CA ALA A 102 -12.07 16.50 -0.92
C ALA A 102 -10.77 16.66 -1.72
N GLU A 103 -10.00 17.66 -1.34
CA GLU A 103 -8.71 18.00 -1.92
C GLU A 103 -7.69 18.22 -0.80
N VAL A 104 -6.48 17.68 -0.96
CA VAL A 104 -5.40 17.73 0.02
C VAL A 104 -4.18 18.38 -0.63
N PRO A 105 -3.76 19.57 -0.17
CA PRO A 105 -2.55 20.23 -0.66
C PRO A 105 -1.31 19.36 -0.42
N PHE A 106 -0.34 19.41 -1.32
CA PHE A 106 0.90 18.64 -1.19
C PHE A 106 1.69 19.01 0.07
N ASP A 107 1.70 20.30 0.41
CA ASP A 107 2.38 20.83 1.60
C ASP A 107 1.68 20.49 2.92
N ALA A 108 0.43 20.03 2.88
CA ALA A 108 -0.27 19.51 4.05
C ALA A 108 0.10 18.05 4.37
N LEU A 109 0.76 17.34 3.44
CA LEU A 109 1.17 15.96 3.62
C LEU A 109 2.51 15.86 4.35
N PRO A 110 2.79 14.74 5.05
CA PRO A 110 4.07 14.51 5.70
C PRO A 110 5.25 14.67 4.73
N GLY A 111 6.24 15.48 5.13
CA GLY A 111 7.41 15.77 4.30
C GLY A 111 7.16 16.75 3.17
N ALA A 112 5.95 17.31 3.03
CA ALA A 112 5.58 18.30 2.00
C ALA A 112 6.10 17.92 0.59
N PRO A 113 5.73 16.74 0.06
CA PRO A 113 6.25 16.25 -1.21
C PRO A 113 5.83 17.18 -2.36
N THR A 114 6.69 17.30 -3.36
CA THR A 114 6.41 18.10 -4.57
C THR A 114 6.19 17.24 -5.81
N ASP A 115 6.59 15.97 -5.77
CA ASP A 115 6.40 15.01 -6.86
C ASP A 115 5.02 14.33 -6.76
N PRO A 116 4.15 14.46 -7.80
CA PRO A 116 2.87 13.78 -7.84
C PRO A 116 2.94 12.26 -7.62
N ALA A 117 4.01 11.60 -8.03
CA ALA A 117 4.17 10.16 -7.83
C ALA A 117 4.37 9.84 -6.33
N GLN A 118 5.13 10.66 -5.62
CA GLN A 118 5.33 10.52 -4.19
C GLN A 118 4.04 10.79 -3.41
N VAL A 119 3.30 11.83 -3.79
CA VAL A 119 1.98 12.13 -3.21
C VAL A 119 1.00 10.96 -3.41
N ALA A 120 0.92 10.45 -4.64
CA ALA A 120 0.05 9.31 -4.94
C ALA A 120 0.44 8.08 -4.10
N SER A 121 1.74 7.81 -3.91
CA SER A 121 2.20 6.73 -3.04
C SER A 121 1.71 6.90 -1.60
N LEU A 122 1.91 8.08 -1.00
CA LEU A 122 1.49 8.35 0.39
C LEU A 122 -0.02 8.15 0.58
N MET A 123 -0.83 8.70 -0.33
CA MET A 123 -2.29 8.61 -0.26
C MET A 123 -2.79 7.17 -0.49
N MET A 124 -2.17 6.46 -1.43
CA MET A 124 -2.50 5.07 -1.73
C MET A 124 -2.18 4.13 -0.57
N GLU A 125 -1.05 4.30 0.12
CA GLU A 125 -0.70 3.45 1.27
C GLU A 125 -1.73 3.60 2.40
N ALA A 126 -2.13 4.82 2.76
CA ALA A 126 -3.20 5.04 3.73
C ALA A 126 -4.54 4.43 3.28
N ALA A 127 -4.89 4.58 2.00
CA ALA A 127 -6.10 3.99 1.44
C ALA A 127 -6.08 2.45 1.50
N LYS A 128 -4.96 1.81 1.19
CA LYS A 128 -4.78 0.35 1.28
C LYS A 128 -4.97 -0.16 2.72
N ALA A 129 -4.38 0.53 3.70
CA ALA A 129 -4.53 0.17 5.12
C ALA A 129 -5.99 0.18 5.55
N VAL A 130 -6.74 1.21 5.15
CA VAL A 130 -8.16 1.36 5.49
C VAL A 130 -9.03 0.35 4.74
N ALA A 131 -8.87 0.24 3.42
CA ALA A 131 -9.69 -0.62 2.57
C ALA A 131 -9.37 -2.11 2.70
N LYS A 132 -8.21 -2.45 3.29
CA LYS A 132 -7.67 -3.83 3.31
C LYS A 132 -7.60 -4.44 1.90
N ARG A 133 -7.22 -3.61 0.94
CA ARG A 133 -6.94 -3.96 -0.45
C ARG A 133 -5.50 -3.55 -0.77
N TRP A 134 -4.66 -4.52 -1.09
CA TRP A 134 -3.22 -4.32 -1.04
C TRP A 134 -2.60 -4.11 -2.42
N THR A 135 -3.22 -4.63 -3.48
CA THR A 135 -2.72 -4.43 -4.84
C THR A 135 -3.19 -3.10 -5.40
N GLY A 136 -2.26 -2.21 -5.62
CA GLY A 136 -2.50 -0.90 -6.20
C GLY A 136 -1.60 -0.64 -7.40
N TYR A 137 -2.04 0.28 -8.23
CA TYR A 137 -1.28 0.78 -9.37
C TYR A 137 -1.39 2.30 -9.45
N GLN A 138 -0.32 2.95 -9.82
CA GLN A 138 -0.35 4.38 -10.12
C GLN A 138 0.30 4.66 -11.47
N GLY A 139 -0.33 5.50 -12.26
CA GLY A 139 0.16 5.80 -13.59
C GLY A 139 -0.10 7.25 -14.03
N PRO A 140 0.65 7.73 -15.03
CA PRO A 140 0.46 9.05 -15.59
C PRO A 140 -0.85 9.11 -16.40
N VAL A 141 -1.63 10.19 -16.20
CA VAL A 141 -2.89 10.42 -16.93
C VAL A 141 -2.88 11.74 -17.72
N GLY A 142 -1.70 12.27 -18.00
CA GLY A 142 -1.48 13.51 -18.73
C GLY A 142 -1.21 14.71 -17.83
N GLY A 143 -0.60 15.77 -18.39
CA GLY A 143 -0.29 17.00 -17.68
C GLY A 143 0.58 16.86 -16.42
N GLY A 144 1.35 15.78 -16.30
CA GLY A 144 2.13 15.45 -15.11
C GLY A 144 1.29 14.89 -13.94
N THR A 145 -0.01 14.71 -14.13
CA THR A 145 -0.91 14.13 -13.12
C THR A 145 -0.70 12.63 -12.99
N ARG A 146 -0.73 12.13 -11.76
CA ARG A 146 -0.69 10.70 -11.42
C ARG A 146 -2.03 10.26 -10.84
N ALA A 147 -2.65 9.26 -11.44
CA ALA A 147 -3.84 8.61 -10.87
C ALA A 147 -3.44 7.38 -10.08
N GLY A 148 -4.14 7.13 -8.97
CA GLY A 148 -3.97 5.96 -8.12
C GLY A 148 -5.20 5.06 -8.13
N PHE A 149 -4.97 3.77 -8.32
CA PHE A 149 -6.00 2.73 -8.44
C PHE A 149 -5.75 1.62 -7.42
N LEU A 150 -6.82 1.08 -6.83
CA LEU A 150 -6.82 -0.26 -6.25
C LEU A 150 -7.47 -1.22 -7.25
N ILE A 151 -6.81 -2.32 -7.51
CA ILE A 151 -7.19 -3.29 -8.53
C ILE A 151 -7.32 -4.69 -7.95
N GLU A 152 -8.26 -5.47 -8.46
CA GLU A 152 -8.49 -6.84 -7.98
C GLU A 152 -8.42 -7.84 -9.14
N HIS A 153 -7.73 -8.95 -8.89
CA HIS A 153 -7.69 -10.12 -9.75
C HIS A 153 -7.36 -11.36 -8.89
N PRO A 154 -7.89 -12.56 -9.22
CA PRO A 154 -7.57 -13.77 -8.46
C PRO A 154 -6.06 -14.06 -8.34
N GLU A 155 -5.29 -13.77 -9.37
CA GLU A 155 -3.83 -13.96 -9.37
C GLU A 155 -3.07 -12.99 -8.47
N PHE A 156 -3.69 -11.90 -7.98
CA PHE A 156 -3.07 -10.97 -7.05
C PHE A 156 -3.05 -11.47 -5.61
N VAL A 157 -3.69 -12.59 -5.34
CA VAL A 157 -3.66 -13.23 -4.03
C VAL A 157 -2.25 -13.77 -3.77
N LEU A 158 -1.62 -13.27 -2.71
CA LEU A 158 -0.29 -13.75 -2.33
C LEU A 158 -0.32 -15.24 -1.96
N PRO A 159 0.66 -16.03 -2.37
CA PRO A 159 0.80 -17.42 -1.92
C PRO A 159 0.97 -17.48 -0.39
N ALA A 160 0.84 -18.66 0.19
CA ALA A 160 1.10 -18.86 1.61
C ALA A 160 2.47 -18.30 2.00
N PRO A 161 2.62 -17.69 3.21
CA PRO A 161 3.88 -17.09 3.61
C PRO A 161 4.96 -18.16 3.82
N GLU A 162 6.09 -17.98 3.13
CA GLU A 162 7.26 -18.83 3.23
C GLU A 162 8.45 -18.06 3.81
N GLY A 163 9.29 -18.72 4.59
CA GLY A 163 10.41 -18.09 5.31
C GLY A 163 11.33 -17.24 4.43
N PRO A 164 11.84 -17.74 3.28
CA PRO A 164 12.70 -16.96 2.41
C PRO A 164 12.03 -15.70 1.87
N ARG A 165 10.75 -15.79 1.44
CA ARG A 165 9.99 -14.65 0.91
C ARG A 165 9.73 -13.60 2.00
N VAL A 166 9.23 -14.03 3.16
CA VAL A 166 8.99 -13.14 4.31
C VAL A 166 10.27 -12.43 4.73
N THR A 167 11.37 -13.17 4.88
CA THR A 167 12.67 -12.58 5.26
C THR A 167 13.14 -11.56 4.23
N ARG A 168 13.02 -11.85 2.93
CA ARG A 168 13.36 -10.91 1.86
C ARG A 168 12.53 -9.63 1.95
N VAL A 169 11.21 -9.74 2.12
CA VAL A 169 10.32 -8.57 2.25
C VAL A 169 10.74 -7.70 3.42
N LEU A 170 10.96 -8.30 4.60
CA LEU A 170 11.38 -7.57 5.80
C LEU A 170 12.73 -6.89 5.63
N GLN A 171 13.69 -7.52 4.95
CA GLN A 171 15.01 -6.94 4.70
C GLN A 171 14.97 -5.82 3.65
N GLN A 172 14.32 -6.08 2.52
CA GLN A 172 14.21 -5.13 1.42
C GLN A 172 13.43 -3.89 1.82
N SER A 173 12.36 -4.04 2.62
CA SER A 173 11.58 -2.89 3.08
C SER A 173 12.39 -1.87 3.87
N LEU A 174 13.43 -2.28 4.60
CA LEU A 174 14.32 -1.37 5.33
C LEU A 174 15.24 -0.54 4.42
N VAL A 175 15.42 -0.97 3.17
CA VAL A 175 16.25 -0.28 2.17
C VAL A 175 15.38 0.57 1.24
N ASP A 176 14.24 0.01 0.81
CA ASP A 176 13.45 0.57 -0.28
C ASP A 176 12.29 1.45 0.19
N LEU A 177 11.87 1.31 1.46
CA LEU A 177 10.73 2.05 1.99
C LEU A 177 11.15 3.08 3.04
N HIS A 178 10.39 4.18 3.07
CA HIS A 178 10.44 5.12 4.18
C HIS A 178 9.37 4.75 5.21
N LEU A 179 9.79 4.24 6.37
CA LEU A 179 8.91 3.87 7.48
C LEU A 179 9.07 4.88 8.61
N ASN A 180 7.95 5.34 9.18
CA ASN A 180 7.98 6.25 10.33
C ASN A 180 8.24 5.48 11.63
N ASP A 181 7.59 4.32 11.80
CA ASP A 181 7.76 3.39 12.93
C ASP A 181 7.96 1.97 12.39
N HIS A 182 9.22 1.51 12.36
CA HIS A 182 9.56 0.16 11.87
C HIS A 182 8.85 -0.93 12.68
N ARG A 183 8.73 -0.75 14.00
CA ARG A 183 8.10 -1.74 14.87
C ARG A 183 6.63 -1.90 14.55
N ARG A 184 5.93 -0.80 14.31
CA ARG A 184 4.53 -0.80 13.87
C ARG A 184 4.37 -1.48 12.52
N ALA A 185 5.18 -1.09 11.55
CA ALA A 185 5.11 -1.63 10.19
C ALA A 185 5.36 -3.15 10.15
N PHE A 186 6.36 -3.63 10.90
CA PHE A 186 6.67 -5.07 11.01
C PHE A 186 5.56 -5.84 11.72
N HIS A 187 4.99 -5.27 12.80
CA HIS A 187 3.84 -5.86 13.48
C HIS A 187 2.64 -5.98 12.55
N ALA A 188 2.27 -4.88 11.89
CA ALA A 188 1.14 -4.84 10.96
C ALA A 188 1.30 -5.84 9.80
N TYR A 189 2.51 -5.95 9.24
CA TYR A 189 2.82 -6.95 8.24
C TYR A 189 2.57 -8.37 8.76
N GLY A 190 3.14 -8.73 9.90
CA GLY A 190 2.98 -10.06 10.48
C GLY A 190 1.50 -10.42 10.69
N VAL A 191 0.73 -9.51 11.30
CA VAL A 191 -0.70 -9.70 11.54
C VAL A 191 -1.50 -9.81 10.24
N ASN A 192 -1.32 -8.87 9.33
CA ASN A 192 -2.07 -8.85 8.06
C ASN A 192 -1.70 -10.02 7.14
N ARG A 193 -0.48 -10.56 7.29
CA ARG A 193 0.01 -11.74 6.54
C ARG A 193 -0.40 -13.07 7.17
N GLY A 194 -1.11 -13.01 8.32
CA GLY A 194 -1.55 -14.21 9.03
C GLY A 194 -0.44 -14.94 9.78
N LEU A 195 0.65 -14.26 10.12
CA LEU A 195 1.77 -14.78 10.89
C LEU A 195 1.56 -14.59 12.38
N SER A 196 2.20 -15.43 13.21
CA SER A 196 2.25 -15.20 14.65
C SER A 196 3.22 -14.07 14.96
N VAL A 197 2.79 -13.08 15.74
CA VAL A 197 3.62 -11.96 16.17
C VAL A 197 3.67 -11.92 17.68
N GLN A 198 4.87 -11.97 18.26
CA GLN A 198 5.10 -11.91 19.71
C GLN A 198 6.09 -10.80 20.01
N HIS A 199 5.83 -10.08 21.11
CA HIS A 199 6.69 -9.01 21.61
C HIS A 199 7.35 -9.43 22.93
N ASN A 200 8.67 -9.17 23.04
CA ASN A 200 9.42 -9.37 24.26
C ASN A 200 10.37 -8.17 24.45
N GLY A 201 9.91 -7.14 25.18
CA GLY A 201 10.65 -5.89 25.35
C GLY A 201 11.02 -5.25 24.01
N PRO A 202 12.31 -5.05 23.73
CA PRO A 202 12.77 -4.46 22.46
C PRO A 202 12.74 -5.44 21.28
N GLN A 203 12.40 -6.71 21.51
CA GLN A 203 12.38 -7.74 20.47
C GLN A 203 10.97 -8.04 20.00
N MET A 204 10.86 -8.40 18.73
CA MET A 204 9.66 -8.95 18.11
C MET A 204 10.01 -10.25 17.40
N TYR A 205 9.14 -11.24 17.53
CA TYR A 205 9.23 -12.52 16.83
C TYR A 205 8.06 -12.64 15.87
N ILE A 206 8.36 -12.86 14.59
CA ILE A 206 7.37 -13.10 13.52
C ILE A 206 7.58 -14.52 13.07
N ALA A 207 6.56 -15.37 13.21
CA ALA A 207 6.69 -16.80 12.91
C ALA A 207 5.57 -17.32 12.02
N GLY A 208 5.93 -18.20 11.11
CA GLY A 208 5.05 -18.98 10.25
C GLY A 208 5.42 -20.46 10.28
N LYS A 209 4.77 -21.23 9.40
CA LYS A 209 5.04 -22.66 9.31
C LYS A 209 6.49 -22.91 8.86
N GLY A 210 7.30 -23.50 9.77
CA GLY A 210 8.69 -23.88 9.48
C GLY A 210 9.70 -22.74 9.45
N PHE A 211 9.34 -21.54 9.91
CA PHE A 211 10.29 -20.43 10.03
C PHE A 211 9.95 -19.46 11.15
N SER A 212 10.94 -18.70 11.57
CA SER A 212 10.76 -17.54 12.45
C SER A 212 11.79 -16.46 12.14
N VAL A 213 11.38 -15.21 12.32
CA VAL A 213 12.26 -14.03 12.21
C VAL A 213 12.23 -13.32 13.54
N SER A 214 13.39 -13.05 14.11
CA SER A 214 13.54 -12.19 15.29
C SER A 214 14.06 -10.82 14.84
N VAL A 215 13.46 -9.77 15.37
CA VAL A 215 13.79 -8.38 15.04
C VAL A 215 14.03 -7.63 16.34
N GLN A 216 15.11 -6.88 16.39
CA GLN A 216 15.45 -6.02 17.51
C GLN A 216 15.25 -4.56 17.15
N PHE A 217 14.65 -3.79 18.08
CA PHE A 217 14.39 -2.36 17.90
C PHE A 217 15.12 -1.55 18.97
N ASN A 218 15.50 -0.32 18.61
CA ASN A 218 15.97 0.68 19.58
C ASN A 218 14.78 1.42 20.24
N GLN A 219 15.10 2.42 21.06
CA GLN A 219 14.09 3.22 21.77
C GLN A 219 13.21 4.08 20.82
N GLN A 220 13.65 4.32 19.59
CA GLN A 220 12.91 5.02 18.54
C GLN A 220 12.14 4.08 17.62
N ASN A 221 11.96 2.81 18.00
CA ASN A 221 11.34 1.76 17.20
C ASN A 221 12.03 1.45 15.86
N LEU A 222 13.28 1.85 15.66
CA LEU A 222 14.04 1.53 14.47
C LEU A 222 14.70 0.15 14.62
N VAL A 223 14.70 -0.65 13.56
CA VAL A 223 15.37 -1.95 13.51
C VAL A 223 16.87 -1.77 13.68
N THR A 224 17.47 -2.53 14.62
CA THR A 224 18.92 -2.56 14.87
C THR A 224 19.56 -3.89 14.51
N ALA A 225 18.79 -4.98 14.57
CA ALA A 225 19.24 -6.30 14.17
C ALA A 225 18.05 -7.15 13.72
N MET A 226 18.30 -8.07 12.81
CA MET A 226 17.33 -9.06 12.37
C MET A 226 18.04 -10.39 12.12
N SER A 227 17.42 -11.48 12.56
CA SER A 227 17.87 -12.83 12.25
C SER A 227 16.69 -13.72 11.87
N ALA A 228 16.90 -14.60 10.91
CA ALA A 228 15.90 -15.56 10.46
C ALA A 228 16.35 -16.98 10.76
N ASN A 229 15.44 -17.77 11.31
CA ASN A 229 15.58 -19.23 11.40
C ASN A 229 14.63 -19.82 10.36
N LEU A 230 15.21 -20.32 9.28
CA LEU A 230 14.51 -21.03 8.21
C LEU A 230 14.67 -22.53 8.53
N GLY A 231 13.73 -23.09 9.31
CA GLY A 231 13.74 -24.51 9.64
C GLY A 231 13.79 -25.31 8.34
N GLY A 232 14.82 -26.15 8.23
CA GLY A 232 14.95 -27.07 7.10
C GLY A 232 13.71 -27.97 7.03
N SER A 233 13.20 -28.15 5.82
CA SER A 233 12.17 -29.15 5.55
C SER A 233 12.69 -30.51 5.99
N GLN A 234 12.11 -31.08 7.08
CA GLN A 234 12.21 -32.52 7.35
C GLN A 234 11.17 -33.23 6.52
#